data_965ffc6328f3a994ec2384869ccb794e
#
_entry.id   965ffc6328f3a994ec2384869ccb794e
#
_cell.length_a   1.000
_cell.length_b   1.000
_cell.length_c   1.000
_cell.angle_alpha   90.00
_cell.angle_beta   90.00
_cell.angle_gamma   90.00
#
_symmetry.space_group_name_H-M   'P 1'
#
loop_
_entity.id
_entity.type
_entity.pdbx_description
1 polymer ?
#
loop_
_entity_poly.entity_id
_entity_poly.type
_entity_poly.pdbx_seq_one_letter_code
_entity_poly.pdbx_strand_id
1 'polypeptide(L)'
;ICIIPWIFLAIGILTKGPVAFIIIFTTLFSFLLTHKNWKKLLVKINLSKGLLITFLISSPWYFIQLIQNGNVFWDNFFGYHNLKRYTSVVNNHAESWWFYLFILILASLPFSIFLIHGIVDTFKELINKSEIRSESSNSIYIFSLCWLISVLLFFSFSATKLPSYWIPAI
;
A
#
# COMPACT_ATOMS: atom_id res chain seq x y z
N ILE A 1 14.25 -16.67 6.67
CA ILE A 1 13.56 -15.37 6.72
C ILE A 1 13.88 -14.66 5.42
N CYS A 2 12.86 -14.31 4.63
CA CYS A 2 13.08 -13.45 3.48
C CYS A 2 13.22 -12.01 3.98
N ILE A 3 14.44 -11.47 3.98
CA ILE A 3 14.77 -10.12 4.48
C ILE A 3 14.41 -9.05 3.43
N ILE A 4 14.42 -9.42 2.16
CA ILE A 4 14.25 -8.51 1.01
C ILE A 4 12.99 -7.63 1.11
N PRO A 5 11.77 -8.15 1.37
CA PRO A 5 10.57 -7.30 1.48
C PRO A 5 10.68 -6.23 2.58
N TRP A 6 11.36 -6.55 3.68
CA TRP A 6 11.52 -5.64 4.81
C TRP A 6 12.48 -4.49 4.50
N ILE A 7 13.51 -4.76 3.70
CA ILE A 7 14.41 -3.73 3.17
C ILE A 7 13.63 -2.79 2.24
N PHE A 8 12.82 -3.35 1.32
CA PHE A 8 11.99 -2.53 0.44
C PHE A 8 10.93 -1.72 1.19
N LEU A 9 10.35 -2.27 2.26
CA LEU A 9 9.47 -1.51 3.14
C LEU A 9 10.20 -0.34 3.79
N ALA A 10 11.44 -0.55 4.28
CA ALA A 10 12.25 0.52 4.87
C ALA A 10 12.55 1.63 3.84
N ILE A 11 12.91 1.28 2.62
CA ILE A 11 13.11 2.23 1.52
C ILE A 11 11.80 2.98 1.21
N GLY A 12 10.68 2.28 1.16
CA GLY A 12 9.36 2.88 0.99
C GLY A 12 9.03 3.91 2.07
N ILE A 13 9.34 3.59 3.34
CA ILE A 13 9.15 4.51 4.47
C ILE A 13 10.07 5.74 4.34
N LEU A 14 11.32 5.56 3.91
CA LEU A 14 12.24 6.67 3.68
C LEU A 14 11.78 7.61 2.56
N THR A 15 11.09 7.08 1.53
CA THR A 15 10.65 7.87 0.37
C THR A 15 9.28 8.53 0.56
N LYS A 16 8.31 7.83 1.17
CA LYS A 16 6.91 8.27 1.30
C LYS A 16 6.43 8.41 2.75
N GLY A 17 7.31 8.14 3.72
CA GLY A 17 6.96 8.20 5.13
C GLY A 17 5.97 7.10 5.55
N PRO A 18 5.11 7.38 6.55
CA PRO A 18 4.21 6.38 7.14
C PRO A 18 3.18 5.81 6.15
N VAL A 19 2.90 6.51 5.04
CA VAL A 19 1.96 6.06 4.00
C VAL A 19 2.37 4.71 3.42
N ALA A 20 3.67 4.51 3.15
CA ALA A 20 4.18 3.24 2.63
C ALA A 20 3.90 2.08 3.61
N PHE A 21 4.08 2.31 4.91
CA PHE A 21 3.78 1.34 5.95
C PHE A 21 2.29 0.98 5.98
N ILE A 22 1.41 2.00 5.93
CA ILE A 22 -0.04 1.82 5.98
C ILE A 22 -0.51 0.98 4.78
N ILE A 23 -0.07 1.31 3.55
CA ILE A 23 -0.47 0.58 2.34
C ILE A 23 -0.02 -0.88 2.41
N ILE A 24 1.24 -1.15 2.75
CA ILE A 24 1.74 -2.53 2.84
C ILE A 24 1.03 -3.31 3.94
N PHE A 25 0.78 -2.66 5.08
CA PHE A 25 0.10 -3.32 6.19
C PHE A 25 -1.36 -3.65 5.87
N THR A 26 -2.10 -2.72 5.25
CA THR A 26 -3.48 -2.96 4.81
C THR A 26 -3.56 -4.03 3.72
N THR A 27 -2.60 -4.07 2.80
CA THR A 27 -2.50 -5.13 1.78
C THR A 27 -2.26 -6.49 2.42
N LEU A 28 -1.27 -6.62 3.30
CA LEU A 28 -0.98 -7.87 4.00
C LEU A 28 -2.16 -8.32 4.86
N PHE A 29 -2.80 -7.40 5.56
CA PHE A 29 -3.98 -7.69 6.37
C PHE A 29 -5.12 -8.23 5.51
N SER A 30 -5.46 -7.54 4.42
CA SER A 30 -6.50 -7.98 3.48
C SER A 30 -6.17 -9.35 2.87
N PHE A 31 -4.92 -9.56 2.45
CA PHE A 31 -4.45 -10.82 1.91
C PHE A 31 -4.53 -11.97 2.92
N LEU A 32 -4.15 -11.74 4.18
CA LEU A 32 -4.24 -12.74 5.24
C LEU A 32 -5.69 -13.17 5.53
N LEU A 33 -6.64 -12.24 5.42
CA LEU A 33 -8.07 -12.55 5.60
C LEU A 33 -8.60 -13.51 4.53
N THR A 34 -8.02 -13.54 3.33
CA THR A 34 -8.41 -14.47 2.25
C THR A 34 -7.87 -15.89 2.47
N HIS A 35 -6.89 -16.09 3.35
CA HIS A 35 -6.22 -17.38 3.54
C HIS A 35 -6.68 -18.12 4.78
N LYS A 36 -7.04 -19.41 4.61
CA LYS A 36 -7.45 -20.28 5.74
C LYS A 36 -6.33 -20.46 6.78
N ASN A 37 -5.09 -20.53 6.33
CA ASN A 37 -3.91 -20.77 7.15
C ASN A 37 -3.12 -19.49 7.47
N TRP A 38 -3.81 -18.36 7.65
CA TRP A 38 -3.19 -17.04 7.90
C TRP A 38 -2.17 -17.04 9.06
N LYS A 39 -2.40 -17.83 10.11
CA LYS A 39 -1.46 -17.95 11.24
C LYS A 39 -0.11 -18.54 10.82
N LYS A 40 -0.11 -19.56 9.95
CA LYS A 40 1.13 -20.15 9.42
C LYS A 40 1.89 -19.17 8.51
N LEU A 41 1.15 -18.38 7.73
CA LEU A 41 1.73 -17.32 6.89
C LEU A 41 2.38 -16.23 7.76
N LEU A 42 1.73 -15.77 8.81
CA LEU A 42 2.29 -14.79 9.76
C LEU A 42 3.61 -15.27 10.38
N VAL A 43 3.65 -16.52 10.83
CA VAL A 43 4.87 -17.12 11.38
C VAL A 43 5.98 -17.16 10.31
N LYS A 44 5.65 -17.53 9.07
CA LYS A 44 6.60 -17.59 7.95
C LYS A 44 7.16 -16.21 7.59
N ILE A 45 6.32 -15.17 7.61
CA ILE A 45 6.71 -13.77 7.36
C ILE A 45 7.65 -13.24 8.45
N ASN A 46 7.55 -13.77 9.68
CA ASN A 46 8.36 -13.38 10.83
C ASN A 46 8.29 -11.86 11.10
N LEU A 47 7.05 -11.40 11.32
CA LEU A 47 6.69 -9.98 11.39
C LEU A 47 7.57 -9.18 12.38
N SER A 48 7.86 -9.74 13.56
CA SER A 48 8.64 -9.03 14.58
C SER A 48 10.08 -8.73 14.14
N LYS A 49 10.76 -9.72 13.57
CA LYS A 49 12.13 -9.52 13.07
C LYS A 49 12.15 -8.61 11.83
N GLY A 50 11.14 -8.73 10.97
CA GLY A 50 11.02 -7.88 9.81
C GLY A 50 10.79 -6.42 10.17
N LEU A 51 9.90 -6.13 11.11
CA LEU A 51 9.67 -4.78 11.60
C LEU A 51 10.93 -4.20 12.27
N LEU A 52 11.68 -5.01 13.01
CA LEU A 52 12.94 -4.58 13.59
C LEU A 52 13.94 -4.16 12.50
N ILE A 53 14.10 -4.96 11.44
CA ILE A 53 14.98 -4.64 10.31
C ILE A 53 14.53 -3.34 9.64
N THR A 54 13.24 -3.21 9.36
CA THR A 54 12.66 -1.99 8.77
C THR A 54 12.95 -0.78 9.64
N PHE A 55 12.74 -0.88 10.94
CA PHE A 55 13.02 0.19 11.91
C PHE A 55 14.51 0.56 11.93
N LEU A 56 15.40 -0.41 12.02
CA LEU A 56 16.84 -0.16 12.06
C LEU A 56 17.38 0.53 10.80
N ILE A 57 16.79 0.23 9.62
CA ILE A 57 17.20 0.86 8.36
C ILE A 57 16.60 2.27 8.22
N SER A 58 15.34 2.47 8.59
CA SER A 58 14.66 3.75 8.35
C SER A 58 14.90 4.78 9.46
N SER A 59 15.04 4.36 10.73
CA SER A 59 15.10 5.27 11.86
C SER A 59 16.30 6.23 11.86
N PRO A 60 17.55 5.86 11.43
CA PRO A 60 18.68 6.77 11.51
C PRO A 60 18.45 8.08 10.76
N TRP A 61 17.83 8.01 9.58
CA TRP A 61 17.54 9.21 8.80
C TRP A 61 16.55 10.13 9.51
N TYR A 62 15.47 9.57 10.09
CA TYR A 62 14.49 10.35 10.85
C TYR A 62 15.09 10.98 12.10
N PHE A 63 15.96 10.25 12.81
CA PHE A 63 16.67 10.78 13.99
C PHE A 63 17.58 11.95 13.62
N ILE A 64 18.36 11.82 12.55
CA ILE A 64 19.23 12.89 12.07
C ILE A 64 18.39 14.13 11.71
N GLN A 65 17.30 13.96 10.99
CA GLN A 65 16.42 15.06 10.61
C GLN A 65 15.79 15.74 11.82
N LEU A 66 15.37 14.98 12.84
CA LEU A 66 14.83 15.53 14.08
C LEU A 66 15.89 16.32 14.88
N ILE A 67 17.12 15.84 14.93
CA ILE A 67 18.23 16.54 15.60
C ILE A 67 18.58 17.84 14.88
N GLN A 68 18.65 17.82 13.56
CA GLN A 68 19.06 18.98 12.77
C GLN A 68 17.96 20.05 12.63
N ASN A 69 16.71 19.62 12.40
CA ASN A 69 15.61 20.50 12.05
C ASN A 69 14.49 20.59 13.12
N GLY A 70 14.58 19.75 14.15
CA GLY A 70 13.66 19.78 15.30
C GLY A 70 12.18 19.74 14.89
N ASN A 71 11.39 20.60 15.53
CA ASN A 71 9.93 20.68 15.32
C ASN A 71 9.55 21.06 13.90
N VAL A 72 10.39 21.82 13.19
CA VAL A 72 10.12 22.23 11.79
C VAL A 72 10.02 21.01 10.88
N PHE A 73 10.89 20.02 11.08
CA PHE A 73 10.81 18.76 10.35
C PHE A 73 9.52 17.99 10.69
N TRP A 74 9.18 17.91 11.98
CA TRP A 74 7.99 17.21 12.42
C TRP A 74 6.72 17.80 11.84
N ASP A 75 6.56 19.14 11.95
CA ASP A 75 5.36 19.85 11.50
C ASP A 75 5.22 19.81 9.98
N ASN A 76 6.31 19.93 9.24
CA ASN A 76 6.27 19.87 7.78
C ASN A 76 6.07 18.44 7.26
N PHE A 77 6.86 17.49 7.74
CA PHE A 77 6.85 16.13 7.18
C PHE A 77 5.63 15.34 7.63
N PHE A 78 5.41 15.23 8.94
CA PHE A 78 4.27 14.48 9.47
C PHE A 78 2.98 15.32 9.46
N GLY A 79 3.05 16.58 9.86
CA GLY A 79 1.91 17.48 9.91
C GLY A 79 1.39 17.83 8.51
N TYR A 80 2.16 18.61 7.76
CA TYR A 80 1.69 19.14 6.47
C TYR A 80 1.65 18.11 5.34
N HIS A 81 2.76 17.42 5.11
CA HIS A 81 2.88 16.54 3.93
C HIS A 81 2.14 15.21 4.07
N ASN A 82 1.92 14.72 5.27
CA ASN A 82 1.19 13.48 5.49
C ASN A 82 -0.24 13.74 6.02
N LEU A 83 -0.37 14.26 7.24
CA LEU A 83 -1.66 14.36 7.90
C LEU A 83 -2.59 15.38 7.25
N LYS A 84 -2.13 16.62 7.02
CA LYS A 84 -2.95 17.69 6.46
C LYS A 84 -3.40 17.39 5.04
N ARG A 85 -2.54 16.82 4.19
CA ARG A 85 -2.92 16.40 2.83
C ARG A 85 -3.94 15.27 2.81
N TYR A 86 -3.92 14.43 3.83
CA TYR A 86 -4.89 13.34 3.94
C TYR A 86 -6.25 13.83 4.44
N THR A 87 -6.28 14.74 5.42
CA THR A 87 -7.50 15.19 6.11
C THR A 87 -8.15 16.43 5.50
N SER A 88 -7.40 17.27 4.78
CA SER A 88 -7.90 18.52 4.21
C SER A 88 -7.39 18.73 2.78
N VAL A 89 -8.16 19.51 2.01
CA VAL A 89 -7.77 19.89 0.65
C VAL A 89 -6.63 20.90 0.70
N VAL A 90 -5.51 20.56 0.07
CA VAL A 90 -4.34 21.42 -0.04
C VAL A 90 -4.11 21.78 -1.51
N ASN A 91 -3.80 23.06 -1.79
CA ASN A 91 -3.51 23.57 -3.13
C ASN A 91 -4.66 23.37 -4.15
N ASN A 92 -5.93 23.43 -3.72
CA ASN A 92 -7.12 23.27 -4.55
C ASN A 92 -7.21 21.92 -5.32
N HIS A 93 -6.50 20.88 -4.85
CA HIS A 93 -6.58 19.54 -5.42
C HIS A 93 -7.72 18.72 -4.78
N ALA A 94 -8.94 19.25 -4.87
CA ALA A 94 -10.16 18.55 -4.47
C ALA A 94 -10.77 17.86 -5.69
N GLU A 95 -10.71 16.53 -5.70
CA GLU A 95 -11.30 15.72 -6.75
C GLU A 95 -12.33 14.74 -6.19
N SER A 96 -13.22 14.24 -7.06
CA SER A 96 -14.24 13.27 -6.68
C SER A 96 -13.64 11.96 -6.15
N TRP A 97 -14.41 11.20 -5.37
CA TRP A 97 -13.95 9.93 -4.79
C TRP A 97 -13.58 8.87 -5.86
N TRP A 98 -14.21 8.91 -7.04
CA TRP A 98 -13.98 8.02 -8.18
C TRP A 98 -12.79 8.44 -9.07
N PHE A 99 -12.11 9.55 -8.76
CA PHE A 99 -11.00 10.12 -9.53
C PHE A 99 -9.92 9.08 -9.86
N TYR A 100 -9.48 8.30 -8.86
CA TYR A 100 -8.45 7.30 -9.08
C TYR A 100 -8.90 6.08 -9.89
N LEU A 101 -10.19 5.74 -9.89
CA LEU A 101 -10.71 4.69 -10.77
C LEU A 101 -10.62 5.11 -12.24
N PHE A 102 -10.93 6.35 -12.54
CA PHE A 102 -10.79 6.90 -13.89
C PHE A 102 -9.33 6.95 -14.33
N ILE A 103 -8.43 7.45 -13.47
CA ILE A 103 -6.99 7.49 -13.75
C ILE A 103 -6.44 6.07 -13.97
N LEU A 104 -6.84 5.09 -13.15
CA LEU A 104 -6.39 3.71 -13.30
C LEU A 104 -6.73 3.17 -14.69
N ILE A 105 -7.94 3.39 -15.18
CA ILE A 105 -8.37 2.94 -16.50
C ILE A 105 -7.57 3.63 -17.60
N LEU A 106 -7.39 4.95 -17.53
CA LEU A 106 -6.64 5.70 -18.51
C LEU A 106 -5.16 5.31 -18.55
N ALA A 107 -4.57 5.17 -17.39
CA ALA A 107 -3.14 4.90 -17.29
C ALA A 107 -2.76 3.45 -17.60
N SER A 108 -3.73 2.53 -17.50
CA SER A 108 -3.54 1.14 -17.95
C SER A 108 -3.78 0.94 -19.44
N LEU A 109 -4.12 1.98 -20.22
CA LEU A 109 -4.25 1.87 -21.66
C LEU A 109 -2.91 1.48 -22.33
N PRO A 110 -2.92 0.58 -23.36
CA PRO A 110 -4.09 -0.07 -23.97
C PRO A 110 -4.56 -1.35 -23.24
N PHE A 111 -3.94 -1.70 -22.10
CA PHE A 111 -4.17 -2.96 -21.39
C PHE A 111 -5.34 -2.93 -20.40
N SER A 112 -6.15 -1.85 -20.37
CA SER A 112 -7.27 -1.68 -19.43
C SER A 112 -8.28 -2.84 -19.46
N ILE A 113 -8.52 -3.43 -20.64
CA ILE A 113 -9.43 -4.56 -20.80
C ILE A 113 -8.91 -5.78 -20.02
N PHE A 114 -7.60 -6.06 -20.09
CA PHE A 114 -6.98 -7.17 -19.37
C PHE A 114 -6.98 -6.92 -17.85
N LEU A 115 -6.78 -5.67 -17.42
CA LEU A 115 -6.88 -5.29 -16.02
C LEU A 115 -8.29 -5.58 -15.47
N ILE A 116 -9.33 -5.14 -16.18
CA ILE A 116 -10.72 -5.37 -15.77
C ILE A 116 -11.03 -6.86 -15.71
N HIS A 117 -10.61 -7.60 -16.73
CA HIS A 117 -10.81 -9.06 -16.79
C HIS A 117 -10.12 -9.77 -15.63
N GLY A 118 -8.86 -9.44 -15.36
CA GLY A 118 -8.11 -9.99 -14.24
C GLY A 118 -8.74 -9.69 -12.88
N ILE A 119 -9.26 -8.47 -12.67
CA ILE A 119 -9.98 -8.10 -11.44
C ILE A 119 -11.25 -8.96 -11.30
N VAL A 120 -12.07 -9.05 -12.35
CA VAL A 120 -13.33 -9.80 -12.33
C VAL A 120 -13.10 -11.29 -12.08
N ASP A 121 -12.11 -11.88 -12.73
CA ASP A 121 -11.83 -13.31 -12.57
C ASP A 121 -11.29 -13.62 -11.17
N THR A 122 -10.35 -12.82 -10.66
CA THR A 122 -9.86 -12.99 -9.28
C THR A 122 -10.98 -12.81 -8.26
N PHE A 123 -11.93 -11.90 -8.51
CA PHE A 123 -13.09 -11.69 -7.63
C PHE A 123 -14.06 -12.88 -7.66
N LYS A 124 -14.32 -13.46 -8.83
CA LYS A 124 -15.13 -14.69 -8.97
C LYS A 124 -14.48 -15.86 -8.22
N GLU A 125 -13.17 -16.01 -8.34
CA GLU A 125 -12.43 -17.00 -7.58
C GLU A 125 -12.57 -16.82 -6.07
N LEU A 126 -12.45 -15.59 -5.56
CA LEU A 126 -12.62 -15.30 -4.13
C LEU A 126 -14.01 -15.67 -3.60
N ILE A 127 -15.05 -15.52 -4.44
CA ILE A 127 -16.44 -15.86 -4.07
C ILE A 127 -16.67 -17.37 -4.13
N ASN A 128 -16.13 -18.07 -5.15
CA ASN A 128 -16.28 -19.49 -5.36
C ASN A 128 -15.35 -20.34 -4.45
N LYS A 129 -15.49 -20.22 -3.19
CA LYS A 129 -14.69 -20.76 -2.06
C LYS A 129 -14.11 -22.18 -2.16
N SER A 130 -14.35 -22.95 -3.20
CA SER A 130 -14.12 -24.41 -3.18
C SER A 130 -12.72 -24.88 -3.58
N GLU A 131 -11.93 -24.13 -4.38
CA GLU A 131 -10.67 -24.65 -4.92
C GLU A 131 -9.41 -23.80 -4.66
N ILE A 132 -9.55 -22.53 -4.30
CA ILE A 132 -8.46 -21.51 -4.36
C ILE A 132 -7.39 -21.66 -3.26
N ARG A 133 -7.60 -22.50 -2.27
CA ARG A 133 -6.77 -22.51 -1.05
C ARG A 133 -5.49 -23.35 -1.12
N SER A 134 -5.17 -23.97 -2.23
CA SER A 134 -4.03 -24.89 -2.32
C SER A 134 -2.98 -24.54 -3.40
N GLU A 135 -3.31 -23.77 -4.44
CA GLU A 135 -2.35 -23.49 -5.51
C GLU A 135 -1.61 -22.16 -5.33
N SER A 136 -0.30 -22.23 -5.40
CA SER A 136 0.62 -21.08 -5.27
C SER A 136 0.40 -20.00 -6.33
N SER A 137 -0.09 -20.36 -7.51
CA SER A 137 -0.33 -19.45 -8.62
C SER A 137 -1.44 -18.43 -8.31
N ASN A 138 -2.55 -18.89 -7.74
CA ASN A 138 -3.70 -18.02 -7.44
C ASN A 138 -3.40 -17.02 -6.31
N SER A 139 -2.45 -17.34 -5.44
CA SER A 139 -2.04 -16.45 -4.36
C SER A 139 -1.45 -15.12 -4.85
N ILE A 140 -0.79 -15.10 -6.02
CA ILE A 140 -0.22 -13.89 -6.60
C ILE A 140 -1.33 -12.96 -7.10
N TYR A 141 -2.34 -13.49 -7.80
CA TYR A 141 -3.47 -12.69 -8.29
C TYR A 141 -4.27 -12.08 -7.13
N ILE A 142 -4.53 -12.86 -6.08
CA ILE A 142 -5.22 -12.38 -4.88
C ILE A 142 -4.40 -11.31 -4.18
N PHE A 143 -3.08 -11.50 -4.04
CA PHE A 143 -2.21 -10.49 -3.46
C PHE A 143 -2.21 -9.20 -4.29
N SER A 144 -2.11 -9.29 -5.61
CA SER A 144 -2.14 -8.14 -6.52
C SER A 144 -3.47 -7.39 -6.42
N LEU A 145 -4.60 -8.12 -6.32
CA LEU A 145 -5.91 -7.51 -6.10
C LEU A 145 -6.00 -6.79 -4.74
N CYS A 146 -5.52 -7.41 -3.67
CA CYS A 146 -5.44 -6.78 -2.35
C CYS A 146 -4.57 -5.52 -2.37
N TRP A 147 -3.43 -5.56 -3.07
CA TRP A 147 -2.56 -4.41 -3.26
C TRP A 147 -3.27 -3.28 -3.99
N LEU A 148 -3.86 -3.56 -5.14
CA LEU A 148 -4.61 -2.59 -5.94
C LEU A 148 -5.73 -1.93 -5.12
N ILE A 149 -6.55 -2.74 -4.43
CA ILE A 149 -7.65 -2.24 -3.60
C ILE A 149 -7.12 -1.37 -2.45
N SER A 150 -6.05 -1.79 -1.77
CA SER A 150 -5.46 -1.04 -0.65
C SER A 150 -4.96 0.34 -1.10
N VAL A 151 -4.27 0.42 -2.23
CA VAL A 151 -3.78 1.69 -2.79
C VAL A 151 -4.95 2.58 -3.20
N LEU A 152 -5.92 2.04 -3.96
CA LEU A 152 -7.07 2.81 -4.43
C LEU A 152 -7.90 3.34 -3.27
N LEU A 153 -8.24 2.51 -2.29
CA LEU A 153 -9.01 2.93 -1.13
C LEU A 153 -8.28 4.00 -0.33
N PHE A 154 -7.00 3.78 -0.02
CA PHE A 154 -6.23 4.73 0.77
C PHE A 154 -6.23 6.13 0.15
N PHE A 155 -5.93 6.24 -1.15
CA PHE A 155 -5.87 7.53 -1.81
C PHE A 155 -7.24 8.09 -2.18
N SER A 156 -8.27 7.26 -2.42
CA SER A 156 -9.63 7.73 -2.65
C SER A 156 -10.24 8.41 -1.42
N PHE A 157 -9.88 7.96 -0.23
CA PHE A 157 -10.30 8.61 1.02
C PHE A 157 -9.46 9.84 1.39
N SER A 158 -8.31 10.06 0.73
CA SER A 158 -7.52 11.27 0.93
C SER A 158 -8.27 12.52 0.43
N ALA A 159 -8.26 13.60 1.21
CA ALA A 159 -8.89 14.86 0.83
C ALA A 159 -8.16 15.53 -0.33
N THR A 160 -6.82 15.51 -0.32
CA THR A 160 -6.00 16.02 -1.44
C THR A 160 -5.69 14.88 -2.41
N LYS A 161 -6.07 15.04 -3.68
CA LYS A 161 -5.88 14.03 -4.73
C LYS A 161 -4.91 14.53 -5.80
N LEU A 162 -3.80 13.82 -5.95
CA LEU A 162 -2.83 14.09 -7.02
C LEU A 162 -2.80 12.92 -8.01
N PRO A 163 -2.72 13.19 -9.33
CA PRO A 163 -2.64 12.11 -10.33
C PRO A 163 -1.50 11.13 -10.08
N SER A 164 -0.37 11.58 -9.53
CA SER A 164 0.79 10.73 -9.25
C SER A 164 0.60 9.72 -8.10
N TYR A 165 -0.45 9.83 -7.30
CA TYR A 165 -0.67 8.93 -6.15
C TYR A 165 -1.11 7.52 -6.56
N TRP A 166 -1.53 7.32 -7.82
CA TRP A 166 -1.90 6.01 -8.34
C TRP A 166 -0.68 5.16 -8.75
N ILE A 167 0.50 5.76 -8.96
CA ILE A 167 1.72 5.05 -9.41
C ILE A 167 2.00 3.76 -8.61
N PRO A 168 1.83 3.71 -7.28
CA PRO A 168 2.01 2.48 -6.53
C PRO A 168 1.01 1.35 -6.86
N ALA A 169 -0.05 1.63 -7.62
CA ALA A 169 -1.06 0.64 -7.98
C ALA A 169 -0.70 -0.19 -9.23
N ILE A 170 0.37 0.20 -9.96
CA ILE A 170 0.84 -0.50 -11.16
C ILE A 170 1.79 -1.67 -10.79
#